data_543853f60ccad729116ec945544702f4
#
_entry.id   543853f60ccad729116ec945544702f4
#
_cell.length_a   1.000
_cell.length_b   1.000
_cell.length_c   1.000
_cell.angle_alpha   90.00
_cell.angle_beta   90.00
_cell.angle_gamma   90.00
#
_symmetry.space_group_name_H-M   'P 1'
#
loop_
_entity.id
_entity.type
_entity.pdbx_description
1 polymer ?
#
loop_
_entity_poly.entity_id
_entity_poly.type
_entity_poly.pdbx_seq_one_letter_code
_entity_poly.pdbx_strand_id
1 'polypeptide(L)'
;MRLGIKEIEKIIPHRHPFLLVDYIEDMEPGVRAVGYKCVTFHEDFFRGHFPQEPVMPGVLTVEALAQVGAVAILSMEENKGKTAYFGGINKCRFRGKISPGDKVRLETKIIKVKGPMGIGEATASVDGKVVVKAELTFMIG
;
A
#
# COMPACT_ATOMS: atom_id res chain seq x y z
N MET A 1 11.61 6.95 -9.86
CA MET A 1 10.59 7.85 -10.42
C MET A 1 9.60 8.24 -9.32
N ARG A 2 9.54 9.51 -9.01
CA ARG A 2 8.63 10.02 -7.98
C ARG A 2 7.28 10.36 -8.57
N LEU A 3 6.18 9.97 -7.90
CA LEU A 3 4.81 10.25 -8.34
C LEU A 3 4.04 10.97 -7.24
N GLY A 4 3.38 12.07 -7.60
CA GLY A 4 2.45 12.73 -6.72
C GLY A 4 1.06 12.12 -6.79
N ILE A 5 0.13 12.67 -5.99
CA ILE A 5 -1.20 12.08 -5.85
C ILE A 5 -1.98 12.02 -7.17
N LYS A 6 -1.86 13.04 -8.02
CA LYS A 6 -2.60 13.06 -9.29
C LYS A 6 -2.08 12.02 -10.27
N GLU A 7 -0.77 11.73 -10.23
CA GLU A 7 -0.18 10.68 -11.05
C GLU A 7 -0.60 9.30 -10.55
N ILE A 8 -0.65 9.11 -9.21
CA ILE A 8 -1.15 7.88 -8.61
C ILE A 8 -2.60 7.63 -9.04
N GLU A 9 -3.44 8.65 -9.01
CA GLU A 9 -4.84 8.54 -9.43
C GLU A 9 -5.01 8.12 -10.90
N LYS A 10 -4.02 8.37 -11.73
CA LYS A 10 -4.05 7.92 -13.14
C LYS A 10 -3.71 6.44 -13.26
N ILE A 11 -3.11 5.84 -12.25
CA ILE A 11 -2.65 4.45 -12.30
C ILE A 11 -3.62 3.52 -11.58
N ILE A 12 -4.07 3.90 -10.36
CA ILE A 12 -4.98 3.06 -9.58
C ILE A 12 -6.35 3.75 -9.47
N PRO A 13 -7.44 2.95 -9.41
CA PRO A 13 -8.80 3.52 -9.38
C PRO A 13 -9.24 4.00 -8.00
N HIS A 14 -8.48 3.70 -6.96
CA HIS A 14 -8.81 4.09 -5.58
C HIS A 14 -8.94 5.60 -5.43
N ARG A 15 -9.90 6.04 -4.62
CA ARG A 15 -10.16 7.46 -4.37
C ARG A 15 -10.44 7.68 -2.90
N HIS A 16 -10.33 8.94 -2.47
CA HIS A 16 -10.71 9.31 -1.11
C HIS A 16 -12.12 8.78 -0.77
N PRO A 17 -12.34 8.17 0.39
CA PRO A 17 -11.43 8.07 1.54
C PRO A 17 -10.56 6.82 1.56
N PHE A 18 -10.54 6.03 0.50
CA PHE A 18 -9.85 4.74 0.49
C PHE A 18 -8.50 4.76 -0.22
N LEU A 19 -8.08 5.87 -0.78
CA LEU A 19 -6.73 6.02 -1.31
C LEU A 19 -5.78 6.32 -0.15
N LEU A 20 -4.90 5.37 0.16
CA LEU A 20 -4.07 5.38 1.37
C LEU A 20 -2.59 5.64 1.08
N VAL A 21 -2.26 6.17 -0.09
CA VAL A 21 -0.88 6.48 -0.47
C VAL A 21 -0.82 7.96 -0.83
N ASP A 22 0.03 8.71 -0.14
CA ASP A 22 0.14 10.15 -0.37
C ASP A 22 1.07 10.50 -1.51
N TYR A 23 2.17 9.75 -1.65
CA TYR A 23 3.06 9.88 -2.81
C TYR A 23 3.90 8.62 -2.96
N ILE A 24 4.43 8.44 -4.15
CA ILE A 24 5.41 7.38 -4.45
C ILE A 24 6.78 8.05 -4.51
N GLU A 25 7.72 7.56 -3.70
CA GLU A 25 9.09 8.07 -3.69
C GLU A 25 9.89 7.51 -4.85
N ASP A 26 9.72 6.21 -5.13
CA ASP A 26 10.42 5.54 -6.21
C ASP A 26 9.59 4.38 -6.71
N MET A 27 9.66 4.10 -8.01
CA MET A 27 8.87 3.03 -8.61
C MET A 27 9.55 2.54 -9.88
N GLU A 28 9.59 1.22 -10.02
CA GLU A 28 10.03 0.55 -11.23
C GLU A 28 8.88 -0.35 -11.69
N PRO A 29 8.25 -0.04 -12.86
CA PRO A 29 7.07 -0.78 -13.31
C PRO A 29 7.28 -2.28 -13.32
N GLY A 30 6.35 -3.00 -12.70
CA GLY A 30 6.38 -4.46 -12.64
C GLY A 30 7.39 -5.03 -11.66
N VAL A 31 8.21 -4.21 -11.01
CA VAL A 31 9.28 -4.66 -10.13
C VAL A 31 9.02 -4.28 -8.68
N ARG A 32 8.87 -3.00 -8.41
CA ARG A 32 8.63 -2.53 -7.04
C ARG A 32 8.16 -1.09 -7.00
N ALA A 33 7.59 -0.72 -5.86
CA ALA A 33 7.31 0.68 -5.56
C ALA A 33 7.54 0.93 -4.07
N VAL A 34 7.96 2.14 -3.76
CA VAL A 34 8.08 2.65 -2.41
C VAL A 34 7.24 3.91 -2.32
N GLY A 35 6.30 3.92 -1.40
CA GLY A 35 5.43 5.07 -1.19
C GLY A 35 5.30 5.40 0.29
N TYR A 36 4.56 6.45 0.58
CA TYR A 36 4.36 6.92 1.95
C TYR A 36 2.90 7.25 2.21
N LYS A 37 2.48 6.92 3.42
CA LYS A 37 1.22 7.39 4.01
C LYS A 37 1.57 8.30 5.16
N CYS A 38 1.13 9.55 5.10
CA CYS A 38 1.28 10.50 6.21
C CYS A 38 0.03 10.37 7.08
N VAL A 39 0.18 9.84 8.28
CA VAL A 39 -0.94 9.55 9.18
C VAL A 39 -1.24 10.77 10.03
N THR A 40 -2.47 11.30 9.93
CA THR A 40 -2.88 12.44 10.75
C THR A 40 -4.01 12.02 11.69
N PHE A 41 -4.18 12.76 12.79
CA PHE A 41 -5.27 12.52 13.72
C PHE A 41 -6.65 12.71 13.09
N HIS A 42 -6.72 13.41 11.95
CA HIS A 42 -7.98 13.68 11.25
C HIS A 42 -8.46 12.52 10.38
N GLU A 43 -7.75 11.39 10.35
CA GLU A 43 -8.25 10.20 9.68
C GLU A 43 -9.50 9.71 10.38
N ASP A 44 -10.54 9.40 9.59
CA ASP A 44 -11.84 9.04 10.17
C ASP A 44 -11.79 7.77 11.03
N PHE A 45 -10.92 6.81 10.67
CA PHE A 45 -10.83 5.55 11.42
C PHE A 45 -10.41 5.74 12.89
N PHE A 46 -9.74 6.84 13.25
CA PHE A 46 -9.34 7.06 14.64
C PHE A 46 -10.53 7.36 15.56
N ARG A 47 -11.70 7.70 15.02
CA ARG A 47 -12.89 7.91 15.86
C ARG A 47 -13.31 6.64 16.59
N GLY A 48 -13.08 5.48 15.97
CA GLY A 48 -13.47 4.20 16.54
C GLY A 48 -12.33 3.28 16.92
N HIS A 49 -11.11 3.59 16.48
CA HIS A 49 -9.98 2.65 16.61
C HIS A 49 -8.73 3.36 17.16
N PHE A 50 -8.64 3.77 18.42
CA PHE A 50 -9.65 3.66 19.46
C PHE A 50 -9.81 5.01 20.14
N PRO A 51 -10.96 5.31 20.77
CA PRO A 51 -11.18 6.63 21.37
C PRO A 51 -10.09 7.10 22.34
N GLN A 52 -9.53 6.19 23.14
CA GLN A 52 -8.50 6.54 24.12
C GLN A 52 -7.07 6.34 23.62
N GLU A 53 -6.89 5.56 22.56
CA GLU A 53 -5.58 5.31 21.97
C GLU A 53 -5.72 5.19 20.45
N PRO A 54 -5.46 6.27 19.72
CA PRO A 54 -5.59 6.21 18.27
C PRO A 54 -4.48 5.35 17.64
N VAL A 55 -4.88 4.29 16.97
CA VAL A 55 -3.99 3.36 16.28
C VAL A 55 -4.55 3.10 14.91
N MET A 56 -3.74 3.24 13.86
CA MET A 56 -4.17 2.91 12.51
C MET A 56 -4.45 1.40 12.43
N PRO A 57 -5.64 1.00 11.96
CA PRO A 57 -5.93 -0.43 11.80
C PRO A 57 -4.88 -1.10 10.92
N GLY A 58 -4.31 -2.21 11.42
CA GLY A 58 -3.27 -2.94 10.68
C GLY A 58 -3.74 -3.40 9.32
N VAL A 59 -5.01 -3.79 9.20
CA VAL A 59 -5.57 -4.23 7.92
C VAL A 59 -5.58 -3.11 6.89
N LEU A 60 -5.69 -1.85 7.31
CA LEU A 60 -5.59 -0.70 6.40
C LEU A 60 -4.16 -0.46 5.96
N THR A 61 -3.19 -0.79 6.80
CA THR A 61 -1.78 -0.73 6.40
C THR A 61 -1.49 -1.78 5.32
N VAL A 62 -2.06 -2.98 5.47
CA VAL A 62 -1.96 -4.02 4.44
C VAL A 62 -2.60 -3.54 3.14
N GLU A 63 -3.76 -2.88 3.21
CA GLU A 63 -4.39 -2.29 2.04
C GLU A 63 -3.49 -1.22 1.40
N ALA A 64 -2.86 -0.36 2.20
CA ALA A 64 -1.95 0.65 1.69
C ALA A 64 -0.76 0.02 0.95
N LEU A 65 -0.21 -1.07 1.50
CA LEU A 65 0.86 -1.83 0.85
C LEU A 65 0.40 -2.43 -0.47
N ALA A 66 -0.85 -2.91 -0.53
CA ALA A 66 -1.43 -3.43 -1.76
C ALA A 66 -1.59 -2.32 -2.81
N GLN A 67 -1.98 -1.12 -2.39
CA GLN A 67 -2.11 0.01 -3.31
C GLN A 67 -0.75 0.40 -3.90
N VAL A 68 0.30 0.39 -3.09
CA VAL A 68 1.67 0.65 -3.57
C VAL A 68 2.09 -0.42 -4.59
N GLY A 69 1.83 -1.69 -4.29
CA GLY A 69 2.09 -2.79 -5.24
C GLY A 69 1.28 -2.66 -6.52
N ALA A 70 0.02 -2.23 -6.40
CA ALA A 70 -0.84 -2.00 -7.56
C ALA A 70 -0.28 -0.88 -8.44
N VAL A 71 0.30 0.16 -7.85
CA VAL A 71 0.95 1.22 -8.64
C VAL A 71 2.06 0.61 -9.52
N ALA A 72 2.89 -0.26 -8.97
CA ALA A 72 3.96 -0.90 -9.74
C ALA A 72 3.41 -1.80 -10.84
N ILE A 73 2.43 -2.65 -10.53
CA ILE A 73 1.88 -3.62 -11.48
C ILE A 73 1.09 -2.92 -12.59
N LEU A 74 0.25 -1.95 -12.23
CA LEU A 74 -0.63 -1.29 -13.21
C LEU A 74 0.10 -0.21 -14.02
N SER A 75 1.34 0.10 -13.66
CA SER A 75 2.20 0.96 -14.47
C SER A 75 2.80 0.24 -15.68
N MET A 76 2.72 -1.09 -15.71
CA MET A 76 3.16 -1.85 -16.88
C MET A 76 2.20 -1.58 -18.04
N GLU A 77 2.76 -1.45 -19.25
CA GLU A 77 1.98 -1.10 -20.44
C GLU A 77 0.81 -2.06 -20.67
N GLU A 78 1.04 -3.36 -20.50
CA GLU A 78 0.01 -4.39 -20.70
C GLU A 78 -1.10 -4.35 -19.65
N ASN A 79 -0.90 -3.66 -18.54
CA ASN A 79 -1.87 -3.60 -17.45
C ASN A 79 -2.60 -2.27 -17.34
N LYS A 80 -2.30 -1.32 -18.22
CA LYS A 80 -2.95 0.00 -18.18
C LYS A 80 -4.46 -0.11 -18.27
N GLY A 81 -5.14 0.61 -17.37
CA GLY A 81 -6.60 0.64 -17.32
C GLY A 81 -7.23 -0.54 -16.61
N LYS A 82 -6.42 -1.50 -16.16
CA LYS A 82 -6.92 -2.64 -15.41
C LYS A 82 -7.00 -2.32 -13.92
N THR A 83 -7.61 -3.22 -13.16
CA THR A 83 -7.73 -3.12 -11.70
C THR A 83 -7.00 -4.29 -11.06
N ALA A 84 -6.35 -4.02 -9.93
CA ALA A 84 -5.71 -5.06 -9.13
C ALA A 84 -6.60 -5.38 -7.94
N TYR A 85 -7.04 -6.62 -7.83
CA TYR A 85 -7.84 -7.11 -6.73
C TYR A 85 -6.99 -7.98 -5.82
N PHE A 86 -7.32 -8.03 -4.52
CA PHE A 86 -6.72 -9.00 -3.64
C PHE A 86 -7.12 -10.41 -4.07
N GLY A 87 -6.10 -11.29 -4.22
CA GLY A 87 -6.31 -12.73 -4.40
C GLY A 87 -5.97 -13.51 -3.14
N GLY A 88 -5.16 -12.93 -2.25
CA GLY A 88 -4.78 -13.57 -1.00
C GLY A 88 -3.79 -12.73 -0.21
N ILE A 89 -3.70 -13.04 1.08
CA ILE A 89 -2.74 -12.43 2.00
C ILE A 89 -2.12 -13.57 2.80
N ASN A 90 -0.81 -13.71 2.71
CA ASN A 90 -0.08 -14.77 3.41
C ASN A 90 0.99 -14.18 4.31
N LYS A 91 1.37 -14.93 5.35
CA LYS A 91 2.50 -14.58 6.22
C LYS A 91 2.41 -13.14 6.73
N CYS A 92 1.20 -12.70 7.06
CA CYS A 92 0.97 -11.35 7.53
C CYS A 92 1.30 -11.25 9.03
N ARG A 93 2.16 -10.29 9.39
CA ARG A 93 2.57 -10.04 10.77
C ARG A 93 2.46 -8.56 11.07
N PHE A 94 1.86 -8.27 12.21
CA PHE A 94 1.73 -6.91 12.74
C PHE A 94 2.70 -6.80 13.92
N ARG A 95 3.77 -6.02 13.75
CA ARG A 95 4.87 -5.97 14.72
C ARG A 95 4.94 -4.67 15.51
N GLY A 96 4.14 -3.70 15.15
CA GLY A 96 4.15 -2.41 15.84
C GLY A 96 2.90 -1.61 15.52
N LYS A 97 2.70 -0.55 16.29
CA LYS A 97 1.57 0.35 16.14
C LYS A 97 1.94 1.52 15.24
N ILE A 98 0.95 2.03 14.52
CA ILE A 98 1.05 3.26 13.75
C ILE A 98 0.12 4.27 14.39
N SER A 99 0.64 5.41 14.75
CA SER A 99 -0.07 6.45 15.49
C SER A 99 -0.15 7.75 14.71
N PRO A 100 -1.07 8.66 15.06
CA PRO A 100 -1.09 9.98 14.43
C PRO A 100 0.26 10.67 14.52
N GLY A 101 0.70 11.27 13.42
CA GLY A 101 2.01 11.90 13.32
C GLY A 101 3.06 11.02 12.65
N ASP A 102 2.79 9.73 12.50
CA ASP A 102 3.74 8.84 11.85
C ASP A 102 3.70 9.00 10.33
N LYS A 103 4.87 8.89 9.73
CA LYS A 103 5.03 8.82 8.29
C LYS A 103 5.42 7.38 7.96
N VAL A 104 4.49 6.64 7.36
CA VAL A 104 4.67 5.20 7.11
C VAL A 104 5.30 4.99 5.75
N ARG A 105 6.46 4.33 5.74
CA ARG A 105 7.11 3.90 4.51
C ARG A 105 6.50 2.56 4.08
N LEU A 106 6.04 2.52 2.84
CA LEU A 106 5.34 1.37 2.27
C LEU A 106 6.14 0.86 1.09
N GLU A 107 6.68 -0.34 1.19
CA GLU A 107 7.42 -0.94 0.08
C GLU A 107 6.79 -2.27 -0.32
N THR A 108 6.52 -2.44 -1.62
CA THR A 108 6.04 -3.72 -2.15
C THR A 108 6.88 -4.09 -3.36
N LYS A 109 7.50 -5.27 -3.30
CA LYS A 109 8.32 -5.83 -4.36
C LYS A 109 7.55 -6.95 -5.03
N ILE A 110 7.45 -6.91 -6.35
CA ILE A 110 6.77 -7.96 -7.11
C ILE A 110 7.77 -9.10 -7.30
N ILE A 111 7.51 -10.24 -6.69
CA ILE A 111 8.44 -11.38 -6.70
C ILE A 111 8.05 -12.46 -7.69
N LYS A 112 6.81 -12.45 -8.19
CA LYS A 112 6.35 -13.45 -9.16
C LYS A 112 5.15 -12.90 -9.93
N VAL A 113 5.13 -13.17 -11.23
CA VAL A 113 3.97 -12.88 -12.08
C VAL A 113 3.67 -14.14 -12.88
N LYS A 114 2.40 -14.56 -12.87
CA LYS A 114 1.95 -15.73 -13.63
C LYS A 114 0.55 -15.43 -14.19
N GLY A 115 0.50 -15.12 -15.47
CA GLY A 115 -0.74 -14.72 -16.11
C GLY A 115 -1.31 -13.47 -15.46
N PRO A 116 -2.59 -13.47 -15.06
CA PRO A 116 -3.19 -12.32 -14.38
C PRO A 116 -2.85 -12.23 -12.88
N MET A 117 -2.06 -13.17 -12.37
CA MET A 117 -1.72 -13.22 -10.94
C MET A 117 -0.34 -12.64 -10.70
N GLY A 118 -0.21 -11.78 -9.69
CA GLY A 118 1.07 -11.28 -9.21
C GLY A 118 1.20 -11.51 -7.72
N ILE A 119 2.43 -11.77 -7.25
CA ILE A 119 2.73 -11.92 -5.84
C ILE A 119 3.76 -10.87 -5.45
N GLY A 120 3.50 -10.17 -4.33
CA GLY A 120 4.39 -9.14 -3.82
C GLY A 120 4.77 -9.38 -2.37
N GLU A 121 6.01 -9.04 -2.04
CA GLU A 121 6.48 -8.95 -0.65
C GLU A 121 6.33 -7.51 -0.20
N ALA A 122 5.58 -7.30 0.89
CA ALA A 122 5.18 -5.99 1.35
C ALA A 122 5.70 -5.72 2.76
N THR A 123 6.27 -4.53 2.97
CA THR A 123 6.84 -4.14 4.26
C THR A 123 6.50 -2.68 4.55
N ALA A 124 5.86 -2.44 5.69
CA ALA A 124 5.61 -1.09 6.19
C ALA A 124 6.53 -0.81 7.37
N SER A 125 7.11 0.38 7.42
CA SER A 125 8.00 0.77 8.50
C SER A 125 7.76 2.22 8.91
N VAL A 126 8.08 2.51 10.18
CA VAL A 126 8.02 3.86 10.75
C VAL A 126 9.36 4.10 11.44
N ASP A 127 10.03 5.18 11.05
CA ASP A 127 11.36 5.53 11.59
C ASP A 127 12.34 4.35 11.54
N GLY A 128 12.32 3.60 10.44
CA GLY A 128 13.21 2.47 10.21
C GLY A 128 12.81 1.17 10.88
N LYS A 129 11.71 1.15 11.65
CA LYS A 129 11.23 -0.06 12.32
C LYS A 129 10.08 -0.68 11.55
N VAL A 130 10.18 -1.97 11.23
CA VAL A 130 9.11 -2.70 10.55
C VAL A 130 7.90 -2.81 11.47
N VAL A 131 6.74 -2.38 10.98
CA VAL A 131 5.47 -2.45 11.73
C VAL A 131 4.51 -3.47 11.14
N VAL A 132 4.57 -3.70 9.81
CA VAL A 132 3.76 -4.71 9.14
C VAL A 132 4.59 -5.37 8.06
N LYS A 133 4.43 -6.68 7.93
CA LYS A 133 5.06 -7.47 6.87
C LYS A 133 4.08 -8.50 6.36
N ALA A 134 3.97 -8.64 5.03
CA ALA A 134 3.01 -9.57 4.44
C ALA A 134 3.45 -9.98 3.04
N GLU A 135 2.87 -11.10 2.57
CA GLU A 135 2.94 -11.50 1.17
C GLU A 135 1.56 -11.32 0.57
N LEU A 136 1.47 -10.58 -0.51
CA LEU A 136 0.20 -10.19 -1.13
C LEU A 136 0.06 -10.85 -2.49
N THR A 137 -1.11 -11.41 -2.78
CA THR A 137 -1.46 -11.92 -4.10
C THR A 137 -2.43 -10.96 -4.76
N PHE A 138 -2.09 -10.54 -5.98
CA PHE A 138 -2.90 -9.64 -6.78
C PHE A 138 -3.51 -10.39 -7.95
N MET A 139 -4.78 -10.10 -8.25
CA MET A 139 -5.45 -10.59 -9.46
C MET A 139 -5.74 -9.38 -10.33
N ILE A 140 -5.18 -9.38 -11.54
CA ILE A 140 -5.28 -8.25 -12.46
C ILE A 140 -6.41 -8.50 -13.46
N GLY A 141 -7.34 -7.56 -13.53
CA GLY A 141 -8.48 -7.72 -14.45
C GLY A 141 -9.22 -6.48 -14.84
#